data_92cb741195b141e4c9203df5efbfc8ac
#
_entry.id   92cb741195b141e4c9203df5efbfc8ac
#
_cell.length_a   1.000
_cell.length_b   1.000
_cell.length_c   1.000
_cell.angle_alpha   90.00
_cell.angle_beta   90.00
_cell.angle_gamma   90.00
#
_symmetry.space_group_name_H-M   'P 1'
#
loop_
_entity.id
_entity.type
_entity.pdbx_description
1 polymer ?
#
loop_
_entity_poly.entity_id
_entity_poly.type
_entity_poly.pdbx_seq_one_letter_code
_entity_poly.pdbx_strand_id
1 'polypeptide(L)'
;MTGTENLKFVNGHTYDISANADSTGVFSATTLNSAMQYAIGDNKAKFTLAIMHSAVSTNLENLKLLNYLKYTDSEGVQRDLALGTINGRAVLVDDNMPVEQIAASGNDAAYTKYTTYVLGDGAIEYTNCGVKVPYEVSRNPAKNGGQDLLFGRQRKIFSPYGISWTDSTIISPTDAQLETGSKWSLANSNETTKEYFPHKAIPIARIISRG
;
A
#
# COMPACT_ATOMS: atom_id res chain seq x y z
N MET A 1 -11.65 8.69 -3.92
CA MET A 1 -13.04 8.21 -3.65
C MET A 1 -13.89 9.37 -3.20
N THR A 2 -15.09 9.53 -3.72
CA THR A 2 -16.07 10.57 -3.37
C THR A 2 -17.40 9.91 -2.98
N GLY A 3 -18.26 10.62 -2.23
CA GLY A 3 -19.53 10.07 -1.71
C GLY A 3 -19.42 9.56 -0.27
N THR A 4 -20.54 9.57 0.44
CA THR A 4 -20.61 9.33 1.90
C THR A 4 -20.03 7.98 2.32
N GLU A 5 -20.36 6.89 1.62
CA GLU A 5 -19.87 5.55 1.97
C GLU A 5 -18.38 5.38 1.67
N ASN A 6 -17.90 5.94 0.56
CA ASN A 6 -16.49 5.96 0.22
C ASN A 6 -15.67 6.76 1.25
N LEU A 7 -16.21 7.88 1.75
CA LEU A 7 -15.57 8.67 2.81
C LEU A 7 -15.56 7.93 4.15
N LYS A 8 -16.57 7.13 4.47
CA LYS A 8 -16.54 6.25 5.66
C LYS A 8 -15.38 5.25 5.56
N PHE A 9 -15.12 4.67 4.39
CA PHE A 9 -13.96 3.81 4.19
C PHE A 9 -12.67 4.59 4.36
N VAL A 10 -12.48 5.68 3.62
CA VAL A 10 -11.22 6.45 3.66
C VAL A 10 -10.91 6.94 5.08
N ASN A 11 -11.89 7.53 5.76
CA ASN A 11 -11.69 8.06 7.11
C ASN A 11 -11.57 6.94 8.15
N GLY A 12 -12.38 5.87 8.02
CA GLY A 12 -12.35 4.73 8.94
C GLY A 12 -11.10 3.87 8.83
N HIS A 13 -10.38 3.93 7.71
CA HIS A 13 -9.15 3.17 7.47
C HIS A 13 -7.89 4.05 7.46
N THR A 14 -8.01 5.33 7.77
CA THR A 14 -6.87 6.25 7.94
C THR A 14 -6.71 6.62 9.40
N TYR A 15 -5.56 6.28 9.95
CA TYR A 15 -5.16 6.65 11.31
C TYR A 15 -4.08 7.73 11.22
N ASP A 16 -4.48 8.98 11.35
CA ASP A 16 -3.60 10.15 11.24
C ASP A 16 -3.25 10.68 12.63
N ILE A 17 -1.98 10.56 13.01
CA ILE A 17 -1.42 11.11 14.24
C ILE A 17 -0.45 12.27 13.96
N SER A 18 -0.19 12.60 12.71
CA SER A 18 0.81 13.58 12.31
C SER A 18 0.50 15.00 12.77
N ALA A 19 -0.75 15.31 13.08
CA ALA A 19 -1.15 16.61 13.61
C ALA A 19 -0.61 16.87 15.03
N ASN A 20 -0.27 15.84 15.79
CA ASN A 20 0.29 15.99 17.12
C ASN A 20 1.73 16.51 17.04
N ALA A 21 2.01 17.62 17.70
CA ALA A 21 3.31 18.29 17.65
C ALA A 21 4.38 17.63 18.52
N ASP A 22 3.98 16.76 19.43
CA ASP A 22 4.83 16.05 20.39
C ASP A 22 5.22 14.64 19.90
N SER A 23 5.83 13.87 20.80
CA SER A 23 6.21 12.47 20.52
C SER A 23 5.03 11.55 20.17
N THR A 24 3.79 11.96 20.39
CA THR A 24 2.59 11.17 20.03
C THR A 24 2.27 11.25 18.54
N GLY A 25 2.83 12.23 17.82
CA GLY A 25 2.75 12.34 16.37
C GLY A 25 3.71 11.39 15.62
N VAL A 26 4.67 10.80 16.34
CA VAL A 26 5.68 9.88 15.80
C VAL A 26 5.17 8.44 15.88
N PHE A 27 5.56 7.61 14.93
CA PHE A 27 5.19 6.19 14.93
C PHE A 27 5.80 5.48 16.15
N SER A 28 4.95 4.85 16.96
CA SER A 28 5.31 4.23 18.25
C SER A 28 4.87 2.76 18.33
N ALA A 29 5.21 2.10 19.43
CA ALA A 29 4.83 0.70 19.69
C ALA A 29 3.31 0.43 19.61
N THR A 30 2.50 1.43 19.97
CA THR A 30 1.04 1.30 20.00
C THR A 30 0.36 1.72 18.71
N THR A 31 1.02 2.53 17.88
CA THR A 31 0.46 3.14 16.66
C THR A 31 -0.09 2.09 15.71
N LEU A 32 0.71 1.06 15.39
CA LEU A 32 0.29 -0.01 14.49
C LEU A 32 -0.95 -0.75 15.00
N ASN A 33 -0.94 -1.14 16.28
CA ASN A 33 -2.05 -1.88 16.87
C ASN A 33 -3.34 -1.06 16.95
N SER A 34 -3.23 0.23 17.29
CA SER A 34 -4.34 1.16 17.33
C SER A 34 -4.93 1.40 15.93
N ALA A 35 -4.09 1.58 14.92
CA ALA A 35 -4.53 1.76 13.54
C ALA A 35 -5.28 0.54 12.99
N MET A 36 -4.77 -0.66 13.25
CA MET A 36 -5.43 -1.91 12.84
C MET A 36 -6.79 -2.10 13.53
N GLN A 37 -6.86 -1.78 14.82
CA GLN A 37 -8.12 -1.83 15.57
C GLN A 37 -9.11 -0.78 15.06
N TYR A 38 -8.64 0.42 14.75
CA TYR A 38 -9.47 1.49 14.20
C TYR A 38 -10.08 1.11 12.84
N ALA A 39 -9.29 0.48 11.97
CA ALA A 39 -9.73 0.10 10.62
C ALA A 39 -10.79 -1.03 10.63
N ILE A 40 -10.50 -2.17 11.25
CA ILE A 40 -11.35 -3.38 11.14
C ILE A 40 -11.75 -4.00 12.48
N GLY A 41 -11.43 -3.34 13.59
CA GLY A 41 -11.87 -3.76 14.92
C GLY A 41 -11.26 -5.08 15.39
N ASP A 42 -12.12 -6.04 15.73
CA ASP A 42 -11.76 -7.36 16.25
C ASP A 42 -10.98 -8.24 15.24
N ASN A 43 -11.18 -8.01 13.95
CA ASN A 43 -10.52 -8.76 12.88
C ASN A 43 -9.08 -8.34 12.60
N LYS A 44 -8.45 -7.52 13.45
CA LYS A 44 -7.07 -7.00 13.24
C LYS A 44 -6.00 -8.07 12.99
N ALA A 45 -6.26 -9.33 13.32
CA ALA A 45 -5.36 -10.44 13.05
C ALA A 45 -5.16 -10.73 11.55
N LYS A 46 -6.07 -10.24 10.68
CA LYS A 46 -5.96 -10.37 9.22
C LYS A 46 -4.78 -9.58 8.63
N PHE A 47 -4.30 -8.54 9.30
CA PHE A 47 -3.16 -7.77 8.85
C PHE A 47 -1.86 -8.55 9.01
N THR A 48 -1.07 -8.63 7.93
CA THR A 48 0.15 -9.44 7.86
C THR A 48 1.38 -8.66 7.43
N LEU A 49 1.22 -7.57 6.67
CA LEU A 49 2.28 -6.80 6.07
C LEU A 49 2.13 -5.31 6.40
N ALA A 50 3.23 -4.67 6.78
CA ALA A 50 3.33 -3.21 6.86
C ALA A 50 4.37 -2.71 5.86
N ILE A 51 4.02 -1.74 5.04
CA ILE A 51 4.91 -1.08 4.08
C ILE A 51 5.14 0.34 4.57
N MET A 52 6.39 0.71 4.81
CA MET A 52 6.75 1.99 5.42
C MET A 52 8.01 2.59 4.81
N HIS A 53 8.14 3.91 4.95
CA HIS A 53 9.33 4.63 4.53
C HIS A 53 10.51 4.34 5.48
N SER A 54 11.75 4.42 4.99
CA SER A 54 12.97 4.15 5.77
C SER A 54 13.10 5.03 7.02
N ALA A 55 12.64 6.27 6.99
CA ALA A 55 12.66 7.16 8.17
C ALA A 55 11.83 6.59 9.33
N VAL A 56 10.65 6.03 9.03
CA VAL A 56 9.78 5.39 10.03
C VAL A 56 10.43 4.09 10.54
N SER A 57 11.00 3.30 9.63
CA SER A 57 11.72 2.05 9.98
C SER A 57 12.89 2.34 10.91
N THR A 58 13.72 3.34 10.58
CA THR A 58 14.88 3.73 11.41
C THR A 58 14.45 4.18 12.82
N ASN A 59 13.35 4.93 12.92
CA ASN A 59 12.81 5.30 14.23
C ASN A 59 12.41 4.07 15.05
N LEU A 60 11.74 3.08 14.42
CA LEU A 60 11.35 1.83 15.07
C LEU A 60 12.54 0.95 15.46
N GLU A 61 13.61 0.96 14.67
CA GLU A 61 14.88 0.31 15.01
C GLU A 61 15.54 0.95 16.24
N ASN A 62 15.62 2.28 16.28
CA ASN A 62 16.14 3.03 17.41
C ASN A 62 15.35 2.75 18.70
N LEU A 63 14.03 2.57 18.58
CA LEU A 63 13.16 2.19 19.70
C LEU A 63 13.21 0.69 20.01
N LYS A 64 13.98 -0.11 19.27
CA LYS A 64 14.10 -1.58 19.40
C LYS A 64 12.74 -2.30 19.26
N LEU A 65 11.86 -1.78 18.45
CA LEU A 65 10.52 -2.33 18.18
C LEU A 65 10.50 -3.27 16.97
N LEU A 66 11.49 -3.15 16.08
CA LEU A 66 11.69 -4.06 14.96
C LEU A 66 12.48 -5.29 15.43
N ASN A 67 11.89 -6.46 15.17
CA ASN A 67 12.53 -7.75 15.39
C ASN A 67 12.91 -8.34 14.04
N TYR A 68 14.21 -8.54 13.80
CA TYR A 68 14.67 -9.21 12.59
C TYR A 68 14.52 -10.72 12.72
N LEU A 69 14.04 -11.36 11.66
CA LEU A 69 14.00 -12.79 11.57
C LEU A 69 15.41 -13.35 11.51
N LYS A 70 15.68 -14.43 12.24
CA LYS A 70 16.97 -15.09 12.27
C LYS A 70 16.93 -16.38 11.45
N TYR A 71 17.97 -16.58 10.71
CA TYR A 71 18.22 -17.81 9.98
C TYR A 71 19.48 -18.46 10.56
N THR A 72 19.40 -19.76 10.80
CA THR A 72 20.55 -20.56 11.26
C THR A 72 21.12 -21.29 10.04
N ASP A 73 22.39 -21.06 9.73
CA ASP A 73 23.05 -21.77 8.64
C ASP A 73 23.39 -23.23 9.00
N SER A 74 23.92 -23.99 8.05
CA SER A 74 24.27 -25.40 8.24
C SER A 74 25.38 -25.62 9.29
N GLU A 75 26.10 -24.57 9.67
CA GLU A 75 27.17 -24.60 10.68
C GLU A 75 26.68 -24.18 12.08
N GLY A 76 25.36 -23.91 12.23
CA GLY A 76 24.74 -23.51 13.48
C GLY A 76 24.88 -22.03 13.83
N VAL A 77 25.41 -21.20 12.91
CA VAL A 77 25.55 -19.74 13.12
C VAL A 77 24.23 -19.05 12.80
N GLN A 78 23.73 -18.26 13.75
CA GLN A 78 22.54 -17.42 13.55
C GLN A 78 22.93 -16.10 12.87
N ARG A 79 22.20 -15.77 11.79
CA ARG A 79 22.33 -14.52 11.06
C ARG A 79 20.98 -13.83 10.98
N ASP A 80 20.97 -12.52 11.14
CA ASP A 80 19.75 -11.72 10.96
C ASP A 80 19.42 -11.62 9.46
N LEU A 81 18.14 -11.86 9.13
CA LEU A 81 17.61 -11.59 7.80
C LEU A 81 17.29 -10.10 7.66
N ALA A 82 17.34 -9.59 6.44
CA ALA A 82 16.95 -8.21 6.14
C ALA A 82 15.41 -7.97 6.25
N LEU A 83 14.65 -8.96 6.74
CA LEU A 83 13.21 -8.88 6.92
C LEU A 83 12.91 -8.62 8.40
N GLY A 84 12.45 -7.39 8.69
CA GLY A 84 11.97 -6.99 10.01
C GLY A 84 10.53 -7.41 10.24
N THR A 85 10.17 -7.59 11.50
CA THR A 85 8.78 -7.79 11.93
C THR A 85 8.44 -6.84 13.08
N ILE A 86 7.23 -6.31 13.07
CA ILE A 86 6.66 -5.52 14.18
C ILE A 86 5.33 -6.12 14.59
N ASN A 87 5.15 -6.41 15.88
CA ASN A 87 3.94 -7.05 16.40
C ASN A 87 3.50 -8.30 15.59
N GLY A 88 4.47 -9.07 15.09
CA GLY A 88 4.23 -10.28 14.29
C GLY A 88 3.81 -10.03 12.84
N ARG A 89 3.91 -8.80 12.33
CA ARG A 89 3.68 -8.43 10.91
C ARG A 89 5.01 -8.18 10.24
N ALA A 90 5.14 -8.68 9.02
CA ALA A 90 6.32 -8.40 8.20
C ALA A 90 6.39 -6.91 7.85
N VAL A 91 7.59 -6.35 7.84
CA VAL A 91 7.84 -4.97 7.46
C VAL A 91 8.61 -4.95 6.14
N LEU A 92 8.04 -4.25 5.16
CA LEU A 92 8.70 -3.90 3.91
C LEU A 92 9.05 -2.42 3.95
N VAL A 93 10.32 -2.11 3.72
CA VAL A 93 10.80 -0.72 3.68
C VAL A 93 10.92 -0.30 2.22
N ASP A 94 10.28 0.82 1.88
CA ASP A 94 10.31 1.39 0.53
C ASP A 94 10.30 2.92 0.61
N ASP A 95 11.33 3.57 0.07
CA ASP A 95 11.46 5.03 0.07
C ASP A 95 10.55 5.73 -0.96
N ASN A 96 9.87 4.96 -1.84
CA ASN A 96 8.83 5.51 -2.71
C ASN A 96 7.48 5.69 -2.00
N MET A 97 7.38 5.37 -0.73
CA MET A 97 6.16 5.63 0.05
C MET A 97 5.84 7.12 0.09
N PRO A 98 4.55 7.51 0.05
CA PRO A 98 4.16 8.91 0.01
C PRO A 98 4.68 9.71 1.22
N VAL A 99 5.37 10.82 0.92
CA VAL A 99 5.92 11.76 1.89
C VAL A 99 5.37 13.14 1.58
N GLU A 100 4.87 13.84 2.58
CA GLU A 100 4.33 15.20 2.47
C GLU A 100 5.05 16.12 3.44
N GLN A 101 5.63 17.21 2.92
CA GLN A 101 6.24 18.24 3.76
C GLN A 101 5.22 19.31 4.08
N ILE A 102 4.97 19.52 5.36
CA ILE A 102 4.08 20.55 5.86
C ILE A 102 4.92 21.76 6.29
N ALA A 103 4.68 22.89 5.64
CA ALA A 103 5.36 24.14 6.00
C ALA A 103 4.92 24.61 7.40
N ALA A 104 5.81 25.35 8.07
CA ALA A 104 5.46 26.02 9.33
C ALA A 104 4.27 26.95 9.16
N SER A 105 3.33 26.92 10.11
CA SER A 105 2.15 27.76 10.10
C SER A 105 1.82 28.23 11.53
N GLY A 106 1.76 29.53 11.73
CA GLY A 106 1.53 30.12 13.06
C GLY A 106 2.66 29.74 14.04
N ASN A 107 2.31 29.05 15.13
CA ASN A 107 3.26 28.59 16.13
C ASN A 107 3.75 27.16 15.88
N ASP A 108 3.25 26.49 14.84
CA ASP A 108 3.63 25.12 14.52
C ASP A 108 4.86 25.10 13.61
N ALA A 109 5.90 24.37 14.01
CA ALA A 109 7.10 24.16 13.20
C ALA A 109 6.78 23.30 11.97
N ALA A 110 7.58 23.48 10.91
CA ALA A 110 7.51 22.59 9.75
C ALA A 110 7.78 21.14 10.14
N TYR A 111 7.05 20.20 9.54
CA TYR A 111 7.24 18.77 9.77
C TYR A 111 6.96 17.95 8.51
N THR A 112 7.43 16.72 8.52
CA THR A 112 7.23 15.80 7.42
C THR A 112 6.25 14.70 7.84
N LYS A 113 5.25 14.46 7.00
CA LYS A 113 4.33 13.33 7.13
C LYS A 113 4.83 12.15 6.32
N TYR A 114 4.85 11.00 6.93
CA TYR A 114 5.14 9.73 6.28
C TYR A 114 3.89 8.85 6.29
N THR A 115 3.62 8.24 5.16
CA THR A 115 2.51 7.31 5.03
C THR A 115 3.00 5.86 5.15
N THR A 116 2.36 5.08 6.01
CA THR A 116 2.58 3.65 6.16
C THR A 116 1.29 2.92 5.78
N TYR A 117 1.36 1.95 4.87
CA TYR A 117 0.22 1.08 4.57
C TYR A 117 0.34 -0.23 5.32
N VAL A 118 -0.77 -0.70 5.86
CA VAL A 118 -0.88 -1.99 6.52
C VAL A 118 -1.88 -2.82 5.72
N LEU A 119 -1.41 -3.95 5.23
CA LEU A 119 -2.16 -4.82 4.33
C LEU A 119 -2.38 -6.18 5.02
N GLY A 120 -3.56 -6.72 4.82
CA GLY A 120 -3.86 -8.07 5.23
C GLY A 120 -3.75 -9.06 4.09
N ASP A 121 -3.88 -10.33 4.42
CA ASP A 121 -3.94 -11.39 3.42
C ASP A 121 -5.16 -11.20 2.50
N GLY A 122 -4.95 -11.31 1.19
CA GLY A 122 -5.97 -11.07 0.18
C GLY A 122 -6.36 -9.58 -0.03
N ALA A 123 -5.62 -8.62 0.54
CA ALA A 123 -5.90 -7.19 0.36
C ALA A 123 -5.79 -6.74 -1.10
N ILE A 124 -4.87 -7.33 -1.86
CA ILE A 124 -4.68 -7.09 -3.29
C ILE A 124 -4.58 -8.46 -3.97
N GLU A 125 -5.48 -8.72 -4.89
CA GLU A 125 -5.48 -9.91 -5.71
C GLU A 125 -4.71 -9.63 -7.01
N TYR A 126 -3.84 -10.57 -7.39
CA TYR A 126 -3.04 -10.51 -8.59
C TYR A 126 -3.38 -11.68 -9.50
N THR A 127 -3.74 -11.36 -10.75
CA THR A 127 -3.99 -12.38 -11.77
C THR A 127 -3.22 -12.07 -13.05
N ASN A 128 -2.49 -13.07 -13.56
CA ASN A 128 -1.85 -12.97 -14.86
C ASN A 128 -2.85 -13.40 -15.95
N CYS A 129 -3.30 -12.43 -16.74
CA CYS A 129 -4.19 -12.69 -17.87
C CYS A 129 -3.37 -13.07 -19.10
N GLY A 130 -3.63 -14.24 -19.66
CA GLY A 130 -2.99 -14.67 -20.90
C GLY A 130 -3.22 -13.70 -22.06
N VAL A 131 -2.24 -13.57 -22.94
CA VAL A 131 -2.33 -12.82 -24.19
C VAL A 131 -2.36 -13.79 -25.36
N LYS A 132 -3.22 -13.54 -26.35
CA LYS A 132 -3.37 -14.41 -27.53
C LYS A 132 -2.05 -14.60 -28.29
N VAL A 133 -1.23 -13.53 -28.38
CA VAL A 133 0.11 -13.55 -29.00
C VAL A 133 1.09 -12.91 -28.02
N PRO A 134 1.70 -13.69 -27.09
CA PRO A 134 2.60 -13.14 -26.08
C PRO A 134 3.93 -12.65 -26.65
N TYR A 135 4.41 -13.30 -27.70
CA TYR A 135 5.64 -12.91 -28.40
C TYR A 135 5.41 -12.86 -29.90
N GLU A 136 5.95 -11.86 -30.54
CA GLU A 136 5.88 -11.67 -31.98
C GLU A 136 7.19 -11.11 -32.48
N VAL A 137 7.72 -11.68 -33.58
CA VAL A 137 8.95 -11.20 -34.23
C VAL A 137 8.56 -10.55 -35.54
N SER A 138 9.07 -9.35 -35.79
CA SER A 138 8.93 -8.64 -37.06
C SER A 138 10.30 -8.28 -37.59
N ARG A 139 10.54 -8.60 -38.88
CA ARG A 139 11.78 -8.25 -39.58
C ARG A 139 11.58 -7.03 -40.46
N ASN A 140 12.44 -6.03 -40.29
CA ASN A 140 12.48 -4.85 -41.15
C ASN A 140 13.77 -4.86 -42.00
N PRO A 141 13.72 -5.32 -43.27
CA PRO A 141 14.89 -5.39 -44.13
C PRO A 141 15.44 -4.04 -44.55
N ALA A 142 14.65 -2.96 -44.46
CA ALA A 142 15.04 -1.60 -44.87
C ALA A 142 15.91 -0.88 -43.84
N LYS A 143 16.07 -1.42 -42.63
CA LYS A 143 16.91 -0.83 -41.57
C LYS A 143 18.12 -1.69 -41.25
N ASN A 144 19.30 -1.06 -41.20
CA ASN A 144 20.55 -1.67 -40.71
C ASN A 144 20.91 -3.01 -41.40
N GLY A 145 20.56 -3.20 -42.68
CA GLY A 145 20.80 -4.48 -43.39
C GLY A 145 19.87 -5.62 -42.96
N GLY A 146 18.81 -5.31 -42.23
CA GLY A 146 17.83 -6.24 -41.68
C GLY A 146 17.83 -6.22 -40.16
N GLN A 147 16.84 -5.53 -39.59
CA GLN A 147 16.62 -5.45 -38.13
C GLN A 147 15.48 -6.37 -37.72
N ASP A 148 15.71 -7.21 -36.73
CA ASP A 148 14.66 -8.02 -36.12
C ASP A 148 14.13 -7.32 -34.85
N LEU A 149 12.82 -7.22 -34.75
CA LEU A 149 12.10 -6.60 -33.62
C LEU A 149 11.31 -7.68 -32.87
N LEU A 150 11.59 -7.85 -31.59
CA LEU A 150 10.85 -8.74 -30.71
C LEU A 150 9.85 -7.94 -29.88
N PHE A 151 8.56 -8.27 -30.01
CA PHE A 151 7.48 -7.69 -29.23
C PHE A 151 7.05 -8.67 -28.14
N GLY A 152 7.21 -8.27 -26.86
CA GLY A 152 6.67 -9.00 -25.72
C GLY A 152 5.39 -8.31 -25.22
N ARG A 153 4.32 -9.08 -24.99
CA ARG A 153 3.05 -8.58 -24.45
C ARG A 153 2.69 -9.33 -23.18
N GLN A 154 2.34 -8.59 -22.14
CA GLN A 154 1.86 -9.13 -20.87
C GLN A 154 0.59 -8.41 -20.46
N ARG A 155 -0.34 -9.12 -19.84
CA ARG A 155 -1.55 -8.55 -19.20
C ARG A 155 -1.63 -9.03 -17.78
N LYS A 156 -1.77 -8.09 -16.85
CA LYS A 156 -1.86 -8.35 -15.43
C LYS A 156 -3.06 -7.58 -14.87
N ILE A 157 -3.78 -8.20 -13.95
CA ILE A 157 -4.85 -7.56 -13.22
C ILE A 157 -4.43 -7.48 -11.75
N PHE A 158 -4.54 -6.29 -11.17
CA PHE A 158 -4.44 -6.04 -9.75
C PHE A 158 -5.81 -5.57 -9.27
N SER A 159 -6.41 -6.31 -8.37
CA SER A 159 -7.74 -5.99 -7.83
C SER A 159 -7.64 -5.80 -6.32
N PRO A 160 -7.79 -4.57 -5.80
CA PRO A 160 -7.91 -4.37 -4.37
C PRO A 160 -9.27 -4.89 -3.89
N TYR A 161 -9.23 -5.65 -2.81
CA TYR A 161 -10.42 -6.33 -2.27
C TYR A 161 -11.50 -5.33 -1.83
N GLY A 162 -12.73 -5.54 -2.31
CA GLY A 162 -13.88 -4.69 -1.98
C GLY A 162 -13.86 -3.28 -2.58
N ILE A 163 -12.93 -2.98 -3.48
CA ILE A 163 -12.78 -1.68 -4.15
C ILE A 163 -12.84 -1.90 -5.66
N SER A 164 -13.59 -1.05 -6.35
CA SER A 164 -13.80 -1.14 -7.79
C SER A 164 -13.25 0.09 -8.51
N TRP A 165 -12.67 -0.14 -9.67
CA TRP A 165 -12.34 0.89 -10.65
C TRP A 165 -13.61 1.33 -11.37
N THR A 166 -13.92 2.63 -11.39
CA THR A 166 -15.19 3.16 -11.92
C THR A 166 -15.13 3.56 -13.39
N ASP A 167 -13.94 3.72 -13.95
CA ASP A 167 -13.77 4.16 -15.33
C ASP A 167 -13.53 2.97 -16.26
N SER A 168 -14.61 2.41 -16.79
CA SER A 168 -14.58 1.25 -17.68
C SER A 168 -13.93 1.51 -19.05
N THR A 169 -13.68 2.77 -19.40
CA THR A 169 -13.07 3.13 -20.69
C THR A 169 -11.55 2.99 -20.68
N ILE A 170 -10.95 2.98 -19.49
CA ILE A 170 -9.49 2.89 -19.31
C ILE A 170 -9.11 1.45 -18.94
N ILE A 171 -8.52 0.73 -19.89
CA ILE A 171 -8.07 -0.66 -19.71
C ILE A 171 -6.66 -0.72 -19.12
N SER A 172 -5.80 0.24 -19.47
CA SER A 172 -4.42 0.33 -18.98
C SER A 172 -4.20 1.73 -18.40
N PRO A 173 -4.52 1.91 -17.12
CA PRO A 173 -4.39 3.23 -16.48
C PRO A 173 -2.90 3.59 -16.31
N THR A 174 -2.61 4.88 -16.44
CA THR A 174 -1.32 5.45 -16.04
C THR A 174 -1.25 5.64 -14.53
N ASP A 175 -0.05 5.82 -13.98
CA ASP A 175 0.16 6.04 -12.54
C ASP A 175 -0.68 7.23 -12.02
N ALA A 176 -0.69 8.36 -12.74
CA ALA A 176 -1.51 9.52 -12.40
C ALA A 176 -3.02 9.23 -12.39
N GLN A 177 -3.48 8.32 -13.25
CA GLN A 177 -4.88 7.90 -13.24
C GLN A 177 -5.20 6.99 -12.06
N LEU A 178 -4.26 6.10 -11.68
CA LEU A 178 -4.40 5.24 -10.50
C LEU A 178 -4.44 6.05 -9.21
N GLU A 179 -3.67 7.12 -9.12
CA GLU A 179 -3.64 8.05 -7.99
C GLU A 179 -4.92 8.91 -7.89
N THR A 180 -5.71 9.00 -8.96
CA THR A 180 -6.94 9.78 -8.98
C THR A 180 -8.04 9.11 -8.16
N GLY A 181 -8.25 9.56 -6.92
CA GLY A 181 -9.19 8.95 -5.99
C GLY A 181 -10.65 8.90 -6.45
N SER A 182 -11.10 9.81 -7.36
CA SER A 182 -12.45 9.79 -7.92
C SER A 182 -12.72 8.61 -8.85
N LYS A 183 -11.69 7.97 -9.38
CA LYS A 183 -11.80 6.77 -10.23
C LYS A 183 -11.95 5.47 -9.44
N TRP A 184 -11.94 5.54 -8.13
CA TRP A 184 -12.12 4.41 -7.24
C TRP A 184 -13.37 4.57 -6.39
N SER A 185 -14.09 3.48 -6.17
CA SER A 185 -15.26 3.41 -5.29
C SER A 185 -15.29 2.08 -4.56
N LEU A 186 -15.93 2.04 -3.40
CA LEU A 186 -16.31 0.75 -2.82
C LEU A 186 -17.14 -0.03 -3.83
N ALA A 187 -16.92 -1.33 -3.91
CA ALA A 187 -17.75 -2.21 -4.71
C ALA A 187 -19.20 -2.09 -4.27
N ASN A 188 -20.13 -2.06 -5.21
CA ASN A 188 -21.56 -1.87 -4.94
C ASN A 188 -22.40 -2.63 -5.95
N SER A 189 -23.69 -2.76 -5.64
CA SER A 189 -24.68 -3.51 -6.45
C SER A 189 -25.01 -2.90 -7.81
N ASN A 190 -24.54 -1.69 -8.10
CA ASN A 190 -24.88 -0.90 -9.32
C ASN A 190 -26.38 -0.61 -9.54
N GLU A 191 -27.20 -0.84 -8.54
CA GLU A 191 -28.64 -0.56 -8.59
C GLU A 191 -28.98 0.87 -8.13
N THR A 192 -30.23 1.28 -8.28
CA THR A 192 -30.70 2.61 -7.88
C THR A 192 -30.52 2.84 -6.38
N THR A 193 -30.80 1.82 -5.57
CA THR A 193 -30.46 1.79 -4.13
C THR A 193 -29.19 0.95 -3.97
N LYS A 194 -28.05 1.59 -3.98
CA LYS A 194 -26.76 0.91 -3.94
C LYS A 194 -26.48 0.32 -2.58
N GLU A 195 -26.16 -0.97 -2.56
CA GLU A 195 -25.53 -1.64 -1.43
C GLU A 195 -24.02 -1.65 -1.64
N TYR A 196 -23.30 -1.06 -0.70
CA TYR A 196 -21.84 -0.97 -0.75
C TYR A 196 -21.21 -2.10 0.03
N PHE A 197 -20.05 -2.53 -0.45
CA PHE A 197 -19.24 -3.52 0.24
C PHE A 197 -18.90 -3.03 1.66
N PRO A 198 -19.03 -3.87 2.72
CA PRO A 198 -18.78 -3.46 4.08
C PRO A 198 -17.29 -3.11 4.26
N HIS A 199 -17.01 -1.83 4.51
CA HIS A 199 -15.65 -1.33 4.56
C HIS A 199 -14.77 -2.02 5.61
N LYS A 200 -15.35 -2.43 6.76
CA LYS A 200 -14.63 -3.17 7.82
C LYS A 200 -14.16 -4.58 7.41
N ALA A 201 -14.62 -5.10 6.29
CA ALA A 201 -14.13 -6.36 5.74
C ALA A 201 -12.85 -6.20 4.90
N ILE A 202 -12.50 -4.96 4.53
CA ILE A 202 -11.35 -4.64 3.69
C ILE A 202 -10.07 -4.56 4.55
N PRO A 203 -9.11 -5.48 4.39
CA PRO A 203 -7.91 -5.51 5.22
C PRO A 203 -6.82 -4.57 4.69
N ILE A 204 -7.16 -3.30 4.55
CA ILE A 204 -6.25 -2.23 4.13
C ILE A 204 -6.38 -1.10 5.14
N ALA A 205 -5.27 -0.67 5.73
CA ALA A 205 -5.22 0.49 6.61
C ALA A 205 -4.07 1.42 6.22
N ARG A 206 -4.24 2.70 6.47
CA ARG A 206 -3.25 3.75 6.25
C ARG A 206 -2.96 4.46 7.56
N ILE A 207 -1.69 4.60 7.87
CA ILE A 207 -1.19 5.35 9.02
C ILE A 207 -0.43 6.56 8.48
N ILE A 208 -0.70 7.74 9.04
CA ILE A 208 0.04 8.96 8.72
C ILE A 208 0.70 9.41 10.03
N SER A 209 2.02 9.51 10.03
CA SER A 209 2.83 9.87 11.20
C SER A 209 3.95 10.82 10.83
N ARG A 210 4.55 11.44 11.83
CA ARG A 210 5.88 12.05 11.71
C ARG A 210 6.91 10.94 11.79
N GLY A 211 7.98 11.02 11.03
CA GLY A 211 9.04 10.00 10.98
C GLY A 211 9.78 9.80 12.29
#